data_48888d92a1409df04f6a4ee44124f422
#
_entry.id   48888d92a1409df04f6a4ee44124f422
#
_cell.length_a   1.000
_cell.length_b   1.000
_cell.length_c   1.000
_cell.angle_alpha   90.00
_cell.angle_beta   90.00
_cell.angle_gamma   90.00
#
_symmetry.space_group_name_H-M   'P 1'
#
loop_
_entity.id
_entity.type
_entity.pdbx_description
1 polymer ?
#
loop_
_entity_poly.entity_id
_entity_poly.type
_entity_poly.pdbx_seq_one_letter_code
_entity_poly.pdbx_strand_id
1 'polypeptide(L)'
;GNVYKRQDIDHGTYPYVTSSNPSAGGITVGNGFVPTKGLKVLGISKAYTSRVGDGPFPTELFDETGKTIRDLGHEYGAVTGRERRCGWIDLVQLRYSIMINGVTKLIMMKSDVLDSFDTIKACVAYELPDGTQTNNFPYDIEHVKPIYRELSGWKTDMTQFTSEEQFPHAFKD
;
A
#
# COMPACT_ATOMS: atom_id res chain seq x y z
N GLY A 1 2.24 12.73 -7.04
CA GLY A 1 0.92 12.19 -6.86
C GLY A 1 0.85 11.27 -5.67
N ASN A 2 -0.14 11.47 -4.87
CA ASN A 2 -0.27 10.88 -3.55
C ASN A 2 -0.62 9.39 -3.56
N VAL A 3 -0.25 8.74 -2.49
CA VAL A 3 -0.54 7.37 -2.05
C VAL A 3 -2.05 7.05 -1.97
N TYR A 4 -2.92 8.06 -2.13
CA TYR A 4 -4.36 8.00 -1.98
C TYR A 4 -5.12 7.64 -3.26
N LYS A 5 -4.57 6.73 -4.07
CA LYS A 5 -5.20 6.31 -5.33
C LYS A 5 -6.55 5.62 -5.15
N ARG A 6 -6.86 5.17 -3.92
CA ARG A 6 -8.18 4.68 -3.53
C ARG A 6 -9.21 5.78 -3.31
N GLN A 7 -8.80 7.02 -3.31
CA GLN A 7 -9.66 8.18 -3.22
C GLN A 7 -9.90 8.85 -4.59
N ASP A 8 -9.40 8.25 -5.68
CA ASP A 8 -9.73 8.67 -7.03
C ASP A 8 -11.24 8.58 -7.26
N ILE A 9 -11.82 9.61 -7.88
CA ILE A 9 -13.27 9.71 -8.02
C ILE A 9 -13.86 8.58 -8.87
N ASP A 10 -13.10 8.07 -9.85
CA ASP A 10 -13.57 7.03 -10.78
C ASP A 10 -13.13 5.61 -10.35
N HIS A 11 -11.96 5.49 -9.72
CA HIS A 11 -11.31 4.21 -9.40
C HIS A 11 -11.19 3.93 -7.90
N GLY A 12 -11.64 4.83 -7.05
CA GLY A 12 -11.55 4.71 -5.60
C GLY A 12 -12.69 3.92 -4.97
N THR A 13 -12.63 3.81 -3.65
CA THR A 13 -13.65 3.14 -2.83
C THR A 13 -14.77 4.12 -2.46
N TYR A 14 -15.74 4.30 -3.37
CA TYR A 14 -16.90 5.14 -3.10
C TYR A 14 -17.68 4.66 -1.86
N PRO A 15 -18.20 5.53 -0.97
CA PRO A 15 -18.18 7.01 -1.06
C PRO A 15 -16.92 7.71 -0.53
N TYR A 16 -15.88 6.96 -0.14
CA TYR A 16 -14.67 7.47 0.48
C TYR A 16 -13.64 7.94 -0.56
N VAL A 17 -14.07 8.81 -1.46
CA VAL A 17 -13.28 9.33 -2.58
C VAL A 17 -13.14 10.85 -2.50
N THR A 18 -12.13 11.39 -3.21
CA THR A 18 -11.96 12.84 -3.39
C THR A 18 -12.74 13.29 -4.65
N SER A 19 -12.89 14.60 -4.84
CA SER A 19 -13.46 15.18 -6.04
C SER A 19 -12.46 15.31 -7.20
N SER A 20 -11.37 14.57 -7.20
CA SER A 20 -10.28 14.67 -8.17
C SER A 20 -9.82 13.31 -8.66
N ASN A 21 -9.08 13.30 -9.77
CA ASN A 21 -8.44 12.13 -10.35
C ASN A 21 -6.95 12.09 -9.97
N PRO A 22 -6.56 11.53 -8.79
CA PRO A 22 -5.15 11.41 -8.41
C PRO A 22 -4.42 10.26 -9.11
N SER A 23 -5.07 9.54 -10.02
CA SER A 23 -4.44 8.54 -10.88
C SER A 23 -3.48 9.17 -11.90
N ALA A 24 -2.60 8.36 -12.52
CA ALA A 24 -1.69 8.85 -13.56
C ALA A 24 -2.45 9.43 -14.77
N GLY A 25 -3.65 8.92 -15.06
CA GLY A 25 -4.53 9.48 -16.09
C GLY A 25 -4.96 10.92 -15.83
N GLY A 26 -5.11 11.32 -14.56
CA GLY A 26 -5.46 12.68 -14.18
C GLY A 26 -4.42 13.73 -14.58
N ILE A 27 -3.17 13.35 -14.78
CA ILE A 27 -2.11 14.24 -15.27
C ILE A 27 -2.42 14.72 -16.69
N THR A 28 -2.93 13.84 -17.53
CA THR A 28 -3.24 14.15 -18.93
C THR A 28 -4.39 15.15 -19.02
N VAL A 29 -5.39 15.00 -18.16
CA VAL A 29 -6.56 15.90 -18.10
C VAL A 29 -6.18 17.23 -17.47
N GLY A 30 -5.47 17.22 -16.33
CA GLY A 30 -5.19 18.45 -15.56
C GLY A 30 -4.14 19.35 -16.19
N ASN A 31 -3.15 18.80 -16.90
CA ASN A 31 -2.04 19.56 -17.48
C ASN A 31 -2.09 19.64 -19.03
N GLY A 32 -3.12 19.06 -19.65
CA GLY A 32 -3.20 19.00 -21.11
C GLY A 32 -2.07 18.19 -21.76
N PHE A 33 -1.44 17.31 -20.98
CA PHE A 33 -0.31 16.50 -21.46
C PHE A 33 -0.83 15.30 -22.26
N VAL A 34 -0.35 15.14 -23.48
CA VAL A 34 -0.69 13.99 -24.30
C VAL A 34 0.22 12.82 -23.95
N PRO A 35 -0.33 11.65 -23.53
CA PRO A 35 0.50 10.49 -23.27
C PRO A 35 1.18 10.04 -24.57
N THR A 36 2.49 10.22 -24.63
CA THR A 36 3.31 9.77 -25.76
C THR A 36 3.83 8.36 -25.49
N LYS A 37 4.15 7.63 -26.57
CA LYS A 37 4.83 6.33 -26.47
C LYS A 37 6.11 6.48 -25.64
N GLY A 38 6.27 5.68 -24.58
CA GLY A 38 7.49 5.65 -23.78
C GLY A 38 7.42 6.35 -22.43
N LEU A 39 6.26 6.80 -21.99
CA LEU A 39 6.09 7.24 -20.59
C LEU A 39 6.48 6.13 -19.61
N LYS A 40 7.39 6.45 -18.71
CA LYS A 40 7.75 5.59 -17.58
C LYS A 40 7.06 6.12 -16.34
N VAL A 41 6.22 5.31 -15.73
CA VAL A 41 5.56 5.66 -14.46
C VAL A 41 6.30 4.95 -13.33
N LEU A 42 6.89 5.75 -12.44
CA LEU A 42 7.55 5.27 -11.25
C LEU A 42 6.57 5.27 -10.09
N GLY A 43 6.17 4.09 -9.62
CA GLY A 43 5.35 3.91 -8.43
C GLY A 43 6.21 3.95 -7.18
N ILE A 44 5.70 4.56 -6.11
CA ILE A 44 6.32 4.53 -4.78
C ILE A 44 5.30 3.89 -3.84
N SER A 45 5.71 2.86 -3.12
CA SER A 45 4.91 2.17 -2.10
C SER A 45 5.70 2.10 -0.79
N LYS A 46 4.98 2.05 0.33
CA LYS A 46 5.57 1.65 1.61
C LYS A 46 5.55 0.12 1.71
N ALA A 47 6.40 -0.43 2.57
CA ALA A 47 6.39 -1.85 2.92
C ALA A 47 5.16 -2.28 3.76
N TYR A 48 4.32 -1.34 4.14
CA TYR A 48 3.07 -1.53 4.86
C TYR A 48 2.00 -0.59 4.31
N THR A 49 0.74 -0.82 4.67
CA THR A 49 -0.38 0.04 4.24
C THR A 49 -0.71 1.04 5.34
N SER A 50 -0.95 2.30 4.96
CA SER A 50 -1.50 3.31 5.86
C SER A 50 -2.65 4.06 5.20
N ARG A 51 -3.64 4.48 6.01
CA ARG A 51 -4.81 5.21 5.55
C ARG A 51 -5.14 6.39 6.46
N VAL A 52 -5.57 7.48 5.86
CA VAL A 52 -6.17 8.63 6.56
C VAL A 52 -7.66 8.61 6.31
N GLY A 53 -8.45 8.89 7.36
CA GLY A 53 -9.91 8.95 7.26
C GLY A 53 -10.58 7.57 7.21
N ASP A 54 -11.87 7.60 6.93
CA ASP A 54 -12.75 6.45 6.98
C ASP A 54 -12.67 5.59 5.70
N GLY A 55 -13.46 4.53 5.65
CA GLY A 55 -13.59 3.60 4.55
C GLY A 55 -12.84 2.28 4.76
N PRO A 56 -13.06 1.33 3.85
CA PRO A 56 -12.60 -0.04 4.01
C PRO A 56 -11.08 -0.15 4.01
N PHE A 57 -10.57 -0.95 4.95
CA PHE A 57 -9.15 -1.22 5.10
C PHE A 57 -8.95 -2.68 5.54
N PRO A 58 -9.03 -3.65 4.63
CA PRO A 58 -9.04 -5.07 4.97
C PRO A 58 -7.84 -5.55 5.79
N THR A 59 -6.68 -4.95 5.59
CA THR A 59 -5.44 -5.33 6.29
C THR A 59 -5.14 -4.48 7.52
N GLU A 60 -6.11 -3.67 8.00
CA GLU A 60 -5.93 -2.84 9.18
C GLU A 60 -5.63 -3.66 10.44
N LEU A 61 -4.75 -3.15 11.28
CA LEU A 61 -4.33 -3.75 12.52
C LEU A 61 -4.75 -2.86 13.70
N PHE A 62 -5.43 -3.48 14.67
CA PHE A 62 -5.94 -2.82 15.88
C PHE A 62 -5.15 -3.21 17.13
N ASP A 63 -4.09 -3.99 16.96
CA ASP A 63 -3.23 -4.52 18.01
C ASP A 63 -1.92 -3.72 18.17
N GLU A 64 -1.03 -4.20 19.04
CA GLU A 64 0.30 -3.62 19.25
C GLU A 64 1.15 -3.61 17.96
N THR A 65 0.92 -4.53 17.03
CA THR A 65 1.59 -4.55 15.73
C THR A 65 1.25 -3.28 14.93
N GLY A 66 -0.03 -2.97 14.84
CA GLY A 66 -0.51 -1.76 14.16
C GLY A 66 0.02 -0.48 14.80
N LYS A 67 0.08 -0.45 16.13
CA LYS A 67 0.66 0.67 16.90
C LYS A 67 2.16 0.81 16.62
N THR A 68 2.90 -0.29 16.66
CA THR A 68 4.35 -0.29 16.38
C THR A 68 4.65 0.23 14.98
N ILE A 69 3.92 -0.22 13.97
CA ILE A 69 4.05 0.27 12.58
C ILE A 69 3.76 1.79 12.52
N ARG A 70 2.74 2.26 13.23
CA ARG A 70 2.38 3.69 13.28
C ARG A 70 3.49 4.52 13.90
N ASP A 71 4.00 4.09 15.06
CA ASP A 71 4.99 4.82 15.83
C ASP A 71 6.34 4.88 15.08
N LEU A 72 6.87 3.73 14.67
CA LEU A 72 8.12 3.65 13.92
C LEU A 72 8.01 4.31 12.53
N GLY A 73 6.85 4.17 11.90
CA GLY A 73 6.58 4.79 10.60
C GLY A 73 6.28 6.28 10.66
N HIS A 74 6.15 6.88 11.87
CA HIS A 74 5.70 8.26 12.08
C HIS A 74 4.39 8.56 11.35
N GLU A 75 3.44 7.63 11.43
CA GLU A 75 2.16 7.72 10.73
C GLU A 75 1.15 8.58 11.50
N TYR A 76 1.47 9.85 11.59
CA TYR A 76 0.66 10.91 12.22
C TYR A 76 0.44 12.05 11.22
N GLY A 77 -0.66 12.77 11.38
CA GLY A 77 -0.94 13.96 10.58
C GLY A 77 0.03 15.09 10.91
N ALA A 78 0.69 15.67 9.91
CA ALA A 78 1.72 16.69 10.10
C ALA A 78 1.21 17.96 10.85
N VAL A 79 -0.07 18.28 10.69
CA VAL A 79 -0.67 19.50 11.27
C VAL A 79 -1.46 19.18 12.55
N THR A 80 -2.26 18.13 12.52
CA THR A 80 -3.21 17.80 13.59
C THR A 80 -2.68 16.75 14.57
N GLY A 81 -1.59 16.07 14.25
CA GLY A 81 -1.09 14.93 15.01
C GLY A 81 -2.02 13.70 14.98
N ARG A 82 -3.10 13.73 14.16
CA ARG A 82 -4.07 12.63 14.12
C ARG A 82 -3.39 11.34 13.68
N GLU A 83 -3.63 10.26 14.41
CA GLU A 83 -3.15 8.93 14.10
C GLU A 83 -3.67 8.46 12.74
N ARG A 84 -2.80 7.86 11.93
CA ARG A 84 -3.19 7.16 10.72
C ARG A 84 -3.48 5.70 11.05
N ARG A 85 -4.45 5.15 10.37
CA ARG A 85 -4.75 3.72 10.38
C ARG A 85 -3.61 2.99 9.68
N CYS A 86 -3.09 1.93 10.28
CA CYS A 86 -1.96 1.16 9.74
C CYS A 86 -2.30 -0.33 9.66
N GLY A 87 -1.67 -1.02 8.71
CA GLY A 87 -1.87 -2.46 8.52
C GLY A 87 -0.80 -3.07 7.63
N TRP A 88 -0.83 -4.39 7.50
CA TRP A 88 0.08 -5.11 6.62
C TRP A 88 -0.06 -4.67 5.17
N ILE A 89 1.00 -4.86 4.39
CA ILE A 89 0.97 -4.56 2.96
C ILE A 89 -0.14 -5.36 2.26
N ASP A 90 -0.89 -4.66 1.41
CA ASP A 90 -1.98 -5.25 0.63
C ASP A 90 -1.57 -5.34 -0.84
N LEU A 91 -1.13 -6.52 -1.25
CA LEU A 91 -0.64 -6.75 -2.61
C LEU A 91 -1.76 -6.81 -3.64
N VAL A 92 -3.00 -7.14 -3.23
CA VAL A 92 -4.16 -7.11 -4.13
C VAL A 92 -4.45 -5.68 -4.55
N GLN A 93 -4.47 -4.77 -3.57
CA GLN A 93 -4.65 -3.34 -3.81
C GLN A 93 -3.48 -2.73 -4.58
N LEU A 94 -2.26 -3.14 -4.24
CA LEU A 94 -1.05 -2.64 -4.90
C LEU A 94 -1.05 -3.02 -6.38
N ARG A 95 -1.38 -4.28 -6.72
CA ARG A 95 -1.54 -4.73 -8.12
C ARG A 95 -2.58 -3.92 -8.87
N TYR A 96 -3.74 -3.70 -8.27
CA TYR A 96 -4.78 -2.87 -8.88
C TYR A 96 -4.28 -1.45 -9.12
N SER A 97 -3.60 -0.85 -8.15
CA SER A 97 -3.01 0.48 -8.29
C SER A 97 -1.94 0.56 -9.37
N ILE A 98 -1.09 -0.47 -9.50
CA ILE A 98 -0.08 -0.59 -10.56
C ILE A 98 -0.75 -0.62 -11.91
N MET A 99 -1.80 -1.44 -12.06
CA MET A 99 -2.54 -1.61 -13.31
C MET A 99 -3.18 -0.30 -13.78
N ILE A 100 -3.97 0.36 -12.93
CA ILE A 100 -4.71 1.59 -13.32
C ILE A 100 -3.78 2.78 -13.58
N ASN A 101 -2.54 2.74 -13.07
CA ASN A 101 -1.59 3.83 -13.26
C ASN A 101 -0.50 3.52 -14.28
N GLY A 102 -0.51 2.33 -14.88
CA GLY A 102 0.53 1.92 -15.82
C GLY A 102 1.93 2.00 -15.21
N VAL A 103 2.08 1.63 -13.94
CA VAL A 103 3.37 1.67 -13.25
C VAL A 103 4.35 0.70 -13.89
N THR A 104 5.50 1.22 -14.32
CA THR A 104 6.54 0.43 -15.01
C THR A 104 7.67 0.00 -14.07
N LYS A 105 7.87 0.74 -12.99
CA LYS A 105 8.82 0.42 -11.91
C LYS A 105 8.20 0.77 -10.57
N LEU A 106 8.43 -0.07 -9.57
CA LEU A 106 7.99 0.17 -8.20
C LEU A 106 9.22 0.33 -7.29
N ILE A 107 9.19 1.37 -6.45
CA ILE A 107 10.15 1.54 -5.35
C ILE A 107 9.40 1.27 -4.06
N MET A 108 9.92 0.35 -3.25
CA MET A 108 9.46 0.11 -1.90
C MET A 108 10.26 0.98 -0.93
N MET A 109 9.55 1.68 -0.06
CA MET A 109 10.13 2.54 0.96
C MET A 109 9.68 2.11 2.35
N LYS A 110 10.38 2.59 3.38
CA LYS A 110 10.03 2.37 4.79
C LYS A 110 10.00 0.89 5.19
N SER A 111 10.84 0.07 4.59
CA SER A 111 11.05 -1.31 5.02
C SER A 111 11.71 -1.38 6.40
N ASP A 112 12.52 -0.40 6.76
CA ASP A 112 13.13 -0.21 8.08
C ASP A 112 12.11 -0.20 9.23
N VAL A 113 10.90 0.24 9.00
CA VAL A 113 9.80 0.18 9.98
C VAL A 113 9.47 -1.25 10.41
N LEU A 114 9.79 -2.23 9.57
CA LEU A 114 9.51 -3.65 9.82
C LEU A 114 10.72 -4.41 10.38
N ASP A 115 11.84 -3.75 10.65
CA ASP A 115 13.10 -4.37 11.09
C ASP A 115 13.00 -5.19 12.39
N SER A 116 12.07 -4.82 13.28
CA SER A 116 11.91 -5.47 14.58
C SER A 116 10.98 -6.67 14.60
N PHE A 117 10.26 -6.94 13.50
CA PHE A 117 9.25 -8.01 13.48
C PHE A 117 9.88 -9.39 13.23
N ASP A 118 9.37 -10.40 13.94
CA ASP A 118 9.73 -11.82 13.72
C ASP A 118 9.08 -12.37 12.45
N THR A 119 7.83 -11.96 12.24
CA THR A 119 7.02 -12.38 11.10
C THR A 119 6.39 -11.16 10.47
N ILE A 120 6.50 -11.08 9.15
CA ILE A 120 5.88 -10.04 8.32
C ILE A 120 4.78 -10.71 7.50
N LYS A 121 3.63 -10.04 7.37
CA LYS A 121 2.51 -10.58 6.60
C LYS A 121 2.23 -9.71 5.38
N ALA A 122 1.97 -10.36 4.26
CA ALA A 122 1.54 -9.72 3.03
C ALA A 122 0.18 -10.28 2.61
N CYS A 123 -0.82 -9.43 2.42
CA CYS A 123 -2.11 -9.86 1.89
C CYS A 123 -1.98 -10.17 0.40
N VAL A 124 -2.20 -11.43 0.02
CA VAL A 124 -2.03 -11.95 -1.34
C VAL A 124 -3.34 -12.20 -2.07
N ALA A 125 -4.43 -12.37 -1.31
CA ALA A 125 -5.77 -12.61 -1.81
C ALA A 125 -6.81 -12.15 -0.78
N TYR A 126 -8.08 -12.14 -1.18
CA TYR A 126 -9.22 -11.95 -0.29
C TYR A 126 -10.16 -13.14 -0.34
N GLU A 127 -10.76 -13.46 0.79
CA GLU A 127 -11.94 -14.28 0.89
C GLU A 127 -13.18 -13.40 0.80
N LEU A 128 -14.06 -13.68 -0.15
CA LEU A 128 -15.31 -12.97 -0.35
C LEU A 128 -16.40 -13.50 0.62
N PRO A 129 -17.51 -12.77 0.78
CA PRO A 129 -18.61 -13.19 1.67
C PRO A 129 -19.23 -14.57 1.35
N ASP A 130 -19.13 -15.03 0.12
CA ASP A 130 -19.57 -16.35 -0.33
C ASP A 130 -18.53 -17.46 -0.07
N GLY A 131 -17.39 -17.14 0.54
CA GLY A 131 -16.30 -18.06 0.83
C GLY A 131 -15.34 -18.29 -0.34
N THR A 132 -15.58 -17.69 -1.52
CA THR A 132 -14.63 -17.79 -2.64
C THR A 132 -13.41 -16.91 -2.41
N GLN A 133 -12.29 -17.31 -3.00
CA GLN A 133 -11.04 -16.55 -2.90
C GLN A 133 -10.73 -15.84 -4.20
N THR A 134 -10.23 -14.62 -4.10
CA THR A 134 -9.83 -13.83 -5.26
C THR A 134 -8.51 -13.08 -5.00
N ASN A 135 -7.67 -13.01 -6.01
CA ASN A 135 -6.50 -12.14 -6.04
C ASN A 135 -6.74 -10.87 -6.88
N ASN A 136 -7.95 -10.70 -7.40
CA ASN A 136 -8.40 -9.49 -8.07
C ASN A 136 -9.06 -8.56 -7.04
N PHE A 137 -8.95 -7.26 -7.30
CA PHE A 137 -9.59 -6.25 -6.47
C PHE A 137 -11.11 -6.32 -6.63
N PRO A 138 -11.88 -6.67 -5.57
CA PRO A 138 -13.32 -6.84 -5.68
C PRO A 138 -14.04 -5.49 -5.61
N TYR A 139 -15.26 -5.46 -6.14
CA TYR A 139 -16.14 -4.30 -6.05
C TYR A 139 -16.55 -4.02 -4.58
N ASP A 140 -16.97 -5.06 -3.87
CA ASP A 140 -17.28 -4.99 -2.43
C ASP A 140 -16.04 -5.34 -1.62
N ILE A 141 -15.24 -4.30 -1.32
CA ILE A 141 -14.02 -4.42 -0.53
C ILE A 141 -14.30 -4.33 0.99
N GLU A 142 -15.50 -3.93 1.38
CA GLU A 142 -15.83 -3.70 2.79
C GLU A 142 -16.03 -5.01 3.55
N HIS A 143 -16.51 -6.03 2.86
CA HIS A 143 -16.89 -7.32 3.47
C HIS A 143 -15.90 -8.45 3.20
N VAL A 144 -14.72 -8.15 2.68
CA VAL A 144 -13.71 -9.18 2.43
C VAL A 144 -12.85 -9.46 3.67
N LYS A 145 -12.29 -10.69 3.71
CA LYS A 145 -11.26 -11.04 4.69
C LYS A 145 -9.92 -11.19 3.99
N PRO A 146 -8.84 -10.57 4.52
CA PRO A 146 -7.52 -10.70 3.92
C PRO A 146 -6.94 -12.11 4.14
N ILE A 147 -6.35 -12.66 3.09
CA ILE A 147 -5.58 -13.91 3.13
C ILE A 147 -4.10 -13.54 3.08
N TYR A 148 -3.37 -13.92 4.12
CA TYR A 148 -1.99 -13.54 4.28
C TYR A 148 -1.03 -14.66 3.87
N ARG A 149 0.08 -14.27 3.23
CA ARG A 149 1.32 -15.01 3.22
C ARG A 149 2.20 -14.48 4.34
N GLU A 150 2.74 -15.37 5.16
CA GLU A 150 3.70 -15.06 6.20
C GLU A 150 5.12 -15.19 5.65
N LEU A 151 5.95 -14.23 6.00
CA LEU A 151 7.35 -14.13 5.63
C LEU A 151 8.18 -14.00 6.91
N SER A 152 9.38 -14.55 6.93
CA SER A 152 10.31 -14.34 8.04
C SER A 152 10.72 -12.87 8.07
N GLY A 153 10.73 -12.29 9.26
CA GLY A 153 11.33 -10.98 9.46
C GLY A 153 12.85 -11.04 9.33
N TRP A 154 13.45 -9.95 8.90
CA TRP A 154 14.90 -9.87 8.69
C TRP A 154 15.68 -9.47 9.95
N LYS A 155 15.03 -8.91 10.98
CA LYS A 155 15.65 -8.57 12.28
C LYS A 155 16.97 -7.79 12.17
N THR A 156 17.06 -6.89 11.21
CA THR A 156 18.28 -6.18 10.89
C THR A 156 17.95 -4.75 10.54
N ASP A 157 18.70 -3.79 11.05
CA ASP A 157 18.58 -2.37 10.71
C ASP A 157 18.91 -2.15 9.23
N MET A 158 17.87 -1.98 8.43
CA MET A 158 17.99 -1.80 6.98
C MET A 158 18.63 -0.48 6.57
N THR A 159 18.72 0.50 7.48
CA THR A 159 19.29 1.82 7.19
C THR A 159 20.81 1.79 7.03
N GLN A 160 21.46 0.72 7.48
CA GLN A 160 22.92 0.56 7.43
C GLN A 160 23.44 0.07 6.08
N PHE A 161 22.56 -0.43 5.21
CA PHE A 161 22.98 -1.00 3.93
C PHE A 161 23.00 0.04 2.81
N THR A 162 24.01 -0.05 1.96
CA THR A 162 24.22 0.85 0.82
C THR A 162 24.11 0.13 -0.52
N SER A 163 24.05 -1.21 -0.53
CA SER A 163 23.89 -1.99 -1.75
C SER A 163 22.96 -3.21 -1.51
N GLU A 164 22.31 -3.65 -2.57
CA GLU A 164 21.35 -4.78 -2.56
C GLU A 164 22.03 -6.10 -2.12
N GLU A 165 23.32 -6.26 -2.41
CA GLU A 165 24.07 -7.49 -2.05
C GLU A 165 24.15 -7.69 -0.54
N GLN A 166 24.14 -6.58 0.23
CA GLN A 166 24.22 -6.58 1.69
C GLN A 166 22.90 -6.93 2.36
N PHE A 167 21.77 -6.88 1.64
CA PHE A 167 20.47 -7.13 2.23
C PHE A 167 20.34 -8.56 2.77
N PRO A 168 19.70 -8.73 3.95
CA PRO A 168 19.41 -10.04 4.50
C PRO A 168 18.65 -10.94 3.51
N HIS A 169 18.87 -12.24 3.58
CA HIS A 169 18.18 -13.18 2.68
C HIS A 169 16.65 -13.07 2.82
N ALA A 170 16.18 -13.00 4.07
CA ALA A 170 14.75 -12.85 4.36
C ALA A 170 14.12 -11.57 3.79
N PHE A 171 14.91 -10.57 3.44
CA PHE A 171 14.42 -9.35 2.77
C PHE A 171 14.31 -9.50 1.26
N LYS A 172 15.05 -10.44 0.69
CA LYS A 172 15.08 -10.70 -0.77
C LYS A 172 13.99 -11.69 -1.21
N ASP A 173 13.43 -12.47 -0.27
CA ASP A 173 12.35 -13.45 -0.49
C ASP A 173 10.97 -12.78 -0.62
#